data_7ec60bbfdf7df5132f63e9e3a3171601
#
_entry.id   7ec60bbfdf7df5132f63e9e3a3171601
#
_cell.length_a   1.000
_cell.length_b   1.000
_cell.length_c   1.000
_cell.angle_alpha   90.00
_cell.angle_beta   90.00
_cell.angle_gamma   90.00
#
_symmetry.space_group_name_H-M   'P 1'
#
loop_
_entity.id
_entity.type
_entity.pdbx_description
1 polymer ?
#
loop_
_entity_poly.entity_id
_entity_poly.type
_entity_poly.pdbx_seq_one_letter_code
_entity_poly.pdbx_strand_id
1 'polypeptide(L)'
;MQKKHNTILVFFLTFLIFISGSERAAAQEGPDQFRRYLKQGIEKALNLEPLSANAYLQKAVAMDPENPLGYAFLALVHLFAFEMSFEAKEREYYQQSMLYYVQETLARGENIIKNSAPHGNVYLSMALAKIAKVRWAIMRNEYLTVAKETSNIWNYLEKAKDKAHNYDIYFPMGLLHYHIDHLPGVSRILSSMVITPGDRTRGLQELELAAQNGDLLKDVARAELVAAYANFEKQPAKALPIVRELKGKFPRNFNFAFSLANILSDLHYYEEAFAVAREIEKNIQSGKDPYGPHLKSRYYLVMGRIFFSRMEYAKTVEYCQKTLSDTSPYNARVRAWAFVRLGMIHDAYKEREQAEECYNNALMVGGGEGAAQVAARKYLKSPYVPESKP
;
A
#
# COMPACT_ATOMS: atom_id res chain seq x y z
N MET A 1 39.85 -40.29 50.79
CA MET A 1 38.86 -40.52 49.69
C MET A 1 37.74 -39.48 49.60
N GLN A 2 37.85 -38.28 50.17
CA GLN A 2 36.75 -37.27 50.20
C GLN A 2 36.93 -36.09 49.27
N LYS A 3 38.07 -35.94 48.58
CA LYS A 3 38.27 -34.79 47.63
C LYS A 3 37.87 -35.04 46.21
N LYS A 4 37.55 -36.28 45.75
CA LYS A 4 37.15 -36.58 44.38
C LYS A 4 35.65 -36.41 44.10
N HIS A 5 34.80 -36.42 45.15
CA HIS A 5 33.33 -36.27 44.94
C HIS A 5 32.87 -34.81 44.76
N ASN A 6 33.57 -33.83 45.33
CA ASN A 6 33.19 -32.43 45.20
C ASN A 6 33.51 -31.83 43.83
N THR A 7 34.51 -32.34 43.11
CA THR A 7 34.88 -31.83 41.77
C THR A 7 33.89 -32.29 40.69
N ILE A 8 33.30 -33.48 40.84
CA ILE A 8 32.30 -34.01 39.91
C ILE A 8 30.97 -33.29 40.10
N LEU A 9 30.60 -32.94 41.33
CA LEU A 9 29.36 -32.23 41.62
C LEU A 9 29.37 -30.78 41.08
N VAL A 10 30.51 -30.10 41.13
CA VAL A 10 30.69 -28.75 40.58
C VAL A 10 30.64 -28.77 39.02
N PHE A 11 31.21 -29.82 38.42
CA PHE A 11 31.13 -29.96 36.94
C PHE A 11 29.72 -30.27 36.45
N PHE A 12 28.93 -31.04 37.18
CA PHE A 12 27.53 -31.31 36.84
C PHE A 12 26.64 -30.07 37.03
N LEU A 13 26.86 -29.27 38.06
CA LEU A 13 26.12 -28.02 38.29
C LEU A 13 26.44 -26.94 37.24
N THR A 14 27.69 -26.81 36.83
CA THR A 14 28.08 -25.88 35.75
C THR A 14 27.55 -26.34 34.38
N PHE A 15 27.50 -27.65 34.12
CA PHE A 15 26.93 -28.18 32.89
C PHE A 15 25.40 -28.00 32.80
N LEU A 16 24.67 -28.15 33.90
CA LEU A 16 23.23 -27.88 33.99
C LEU A 16 22.91 -26.38 33.84
N ILE A 17 23.74 -25.47 34.34
CA ILE A 17 23.57 -24.03 34.16
C ILE A 17 23.85 -23.64 32.71
N PHE A 18 24.81 -24.29 32.03
CA PHE A 18 25.08 -24.04 30.59
C PHE A 18 23.96 -24.56 29.70
N ILE A 19 23.36 -25.72 29.99
CA ILE A 19 22.22 -26.24 29.22
C ILE A 19 20.99 -25.35 29.42
N SER A 20 20.67 -24.94 30.65
CA SER A 20 19.55 -24.04 30.93
C SER A 20 19.76 -22.63 30.38
N GLY A 21 20.98 -22.15 30.29
CA GLY A 21 21.34 -20.87 29.69
C GLY A 21 21.22 -20.90 28.15
N SER A 22 21.66 -21.99 27.50
CA SER A 22 21.56 -22.17 26.06
C SER A 22 20.09 -22.37 25.57
N GLU A 23 19.29 -23.12 26.35
CA GLU A 23 17.86 -23.26 26.04
C GLU A 23 17.08 -21.96 26.24
N ARG A 24 17.40 -21.16 27.27
CA ARG A 24 16.79 -19.83 27.46
C ARG A 24 17.24 -18.85 26.38
N ALA A 25 18.51 -18.85 25.97
CA ALA A 25 18.99 -18.03 24.87
C ALA A 25 18.37 -18.45 23.53
N ALA A 26 18.30 -19.74 23.22
CA ALA A 26 17.65 -20.26 22.03
C ALA A 26 16.12 -19.99 22.00
N ALA A 27 15.46 -20.09 23.18
CA ALA A 27 14.04 -19.78 23.32
C ALA A 27 13.75 -18.27 23.15
N GLN A 28 14.71 -17.41 23.46
CA GLN A 28 14.59 -15.95 23.31
C GLN A 28 14.99 -15.48 21.91
N GLU A 29 15.87 -16.21 21.19
CA GLU A 29 16.22 -15.93 19.80
C GLU A 29 15.10 -16.28 18.81
N GLY A 30 14.25 -17.26 19.10
CA GLY A 30 13.19 -17.72 18.22
C GLY A 30 12.17 -16.63 17.85
N PRO A 31 11.50 -15.98 18.83
CA PRO A 31 10.53 -14.91 18.55
C PRO A 31 11.14 -13.69 17.86
N ASP A 32 12.37 -13.32 18.24
CA ASP A 32 13.08 -12.20 17.62
C ASP A 32 13.49 -12.52 16.18
N GLN A 33 13.85 -13.76 15.89
CA GLN A 33 14.20 -14.19 14.54
C GLN A 33 12.97 -14.27 13.63
N PHE A 34 11.84 -14.79 14.11
CA PHE A 34 10.56 -14.75 13.42
C PHE A 34 10.19 -13.32 12.99
N ARG A 35 10.24 -12.39 13.96
CA ARG A 35 9.95 -10.97 13.72
C ARG A 35 10.94 -10.32 12.75
N ARG A 36 12.22 -10.66 12.80
CA ARG A 36 13.24 -10.20 11.83
C ARG A 36 12.90 -10.65 10.41
N TYR A 37 12.48 -11.91 10.22
CA TYR A 37 12.07 -12.39 8.89
C TYR A 37 10.82 -11.69 8.37
N LEU A 38 9.84 -11.40 9.22
CA LEU A 38 8.68 -10.58 8.84
C LEU A 38 9.09 -9.19 8.35
N LYS A 39 9.94 -8.49 9.12
CA LYS A 39 10.46 -7.15 8.75
C LYS A 39 11.21 -7.20 7.42
N GLN A 40 12.12 -8.13 7.26
CA GLN A 40 12.86 -8.29 6.00
C GLN A 40 11.94 -8.57 4.82
N GLY A 41 10.93 -9.42 5.00
CA GLY A 41 9.92 -9.69 3.97
C GLY A 41 9.13 -8.43 3.58
N ILE A 42 8.67 -7.66 4.55
CA ILE A 42 7.94 -6.40 4.33
C ILE A 42 8.83 -5.36 3.64
N GLU A 43 10.08 -5.19 4.08
CA GLU A 43 11.03 -4.26 3.48
C GLU A 43 11.34 -4.64 2.02
N LYS A 44 11.51 -5.93 1.73
CA LYS A 44 11.68 -6.43 0.37
C LYS A 44 10.46 -6.17 -0.51
N ALA A 45 9.25 -6.36 0.02
CA ALA A 45 8.01 -6.04 -0.69
C ALA A 45 7.94 -4.53 -1.00
N LEU A 46 8.20 -3.68 -0.03
CA LEU A 46 8.23 -2.22 -0.22
C LEU A 46 9.31 -1.78 -1.21
N ASN A 47 10.38 -2.53 -1.35
CA ASN A 47 11.45 -2.26 -2.33
C ASN A 47 11.20 -2.91 -3.72
N LEU A 48 9.98 -3.43 -3.98
CA LEU A 48 9.58 -4.12 -5.22
C LEU A 48 10.45 -5.36 -5.54
N GLU A 49 10.71 -6.16 -4.52
CA GLU A 49 11.44 -7.44 -4.61
C GLU A 49 10.53 -8.60 -4.14
N PRO A 50 9.43 -8.92 -4.87
CA PRO A 50 8.39 -9.84 -4.37
C PRO A 50 8.91 -11.27 -4.14
N LEU A 51 9.86 -11.75 -4.94
CA LEU A 51 10.45 -13.07 -4.75
C LEU A 51 11.29 -13.14 -3.47
N SER A 52 12.10 -12.10 -3.20
CA SER A 52 12.86 -11.99 -1.95
C SER A 52 11.94 -11.83 -0.75
N ALA A 53 10.89 -11.03 -0.87
CA ALA A 53 9.87 -10.85 0.16
C ALA A 53 9.22 -12.18 0.54
N ASN A 54 8.77 -12.94 -0.47
CA ASN A 54 8.20 -14.27 -0.29
C ASN A 54 9.19 -15.22 0.42
N ALA A 55 10.46 -15.23 0.00
CA ALA A 55 11.48 -16.11 0.60
C ALA A 55 11.69 -15.82 2.11
N TYR A 56 11.73 -14.54 2.53
CA TYR A 56 11.85 -14.18 3.93
C TYR A 56 10.58 -14.54 4.73
N LEU A 57 9.40 -14.29 4.19
CA LEU A 57 8.14 -14.63 4.86
C LEU A 57 7.94 -16.15 4.97
N GLN A 58 8.38 -16.94 3.99
CA GLN A 58 8.40 -18.40 4.08
C GLN A 58 9.33 -18.89 5.21
N LYS A 59 10.47 -18.22 5.44
CA LYS A 59 11.33 -18.54 6.60
C LYS A 59 10.62 -18.25 7.92
N ALA A 60 9.85 -17.14 8.00
CA ALA A 60 9.04 -16.87 9.18
C ALA A 60 7.98 -17.97 9.39
N VAL A 61 7.25 -18.36 8.35
CA VAL A 61 6.28 -19.45 8.41
C VAL A 61 6.92 -20.77 8.83
N ALA A 62 8.11 -21.10 8.30
CA ALA A 62 8.81 -22.34 8.68
C ALA A 62 9.26 -22.37 10.16
N MET A 63 9.52 -21.21 10.77
CA MET A 63 9.87 -21.11 12.20
C MET A 63 8.67 -21.30 13.13
N ASP A 64 7.49 -20.81 12.73
CA ASP A 64 6.27 -20.90 13.51
C ASP A 64 5.07 -21.15 12.57
N PRO A 65 4.88 -22.43 12.13
CA PRO A 65 3.86 -22.78 11.14
C PRO A 65 2.43 -22.57 11.61
N GLU A 66 2.19 -22.52 12.92
CA GLU A 66 0.85 -22.28 13.47
C GLU A 66 0.53 -20.79 13.62
N ASN A 67 1.50 -19.92 13.49
CA ASN A 67 1.33 -18.49 13.64
C ASN A 67 0.69 -17.87 12.37
N PRO A 68 -0.51 -17.30 12.45
CA PRO A 68 -1.20 -16.76 11.28
C PRO A 68 -0.52 -15.51 10.70
N LEU A 69 0.37 -14.85 11.44
CA LEU A 69 0.94 -13.56 11.03
C LEU A 69 1.85 -13.68 9.79
N GLY A 70 2.65 -14.75 9.70
CA GLY A 70 3.48 -15.01 8.52
C GLY A 70 2.66 -15.20 7.25
N TYR A 71 1.56 -15.93 7.35
CA TYR A 71 0.64 -16.17 6.23
C TYR A 71 -0.13 -14.89 5.83
N ALA A 72 -0.51 -14.06 6.80
CA ALA A 72 -1.16 -12.78 6.53
C ALA A 72 -0.26 -11.86 5.70
N PHE A 73 1.03 -11.77 6.02
CA PHE A 73 1.98 -10.99 5.23
C PHE A 73 2.25 -11.61 3.86
N LEU A 74 2.28 -12.95 3.74
CA LEU A 74 2.34 -13.60 2.42
C LEU A 74 1.12 -13.23 1.56
N ALA A 75 -0.10 -13.24 2.12
CA ALA A 75 -1.29 -12.81 1.39
C ALA A 75 -1.16 -11.37 0.87
N LEU A 76 -0.69 -10.43 1.71
CA LEU A 76 -0.49 -9.04 1.31
C LEU A 76 0.60 -8.87 0.25
N VAL A 77 1.73 -9.59 0.37
CA VAL A 77 2.82 -9.53 -0.61
C VAL A 77 2.37 -10.08 -1.96
N HIS A 78 1.61 -11.18 -1.98
CA HIS A 78 1.08 -11.73 -3.24
C HIS A 78 0.00 -10.84 -3.85
N LEU A 79 -0.84 -10.18 -3.05
CA LEU A 79 -1.76 -9.16 -3.55
C LEU A 79 -1.00 -7.99 -4.20
N PHE A 80 0.03 -7.48 -3.53
CA PHE A 80 0.85 -6.40 -4.04
C PHE A 80 1.58 -6.79 -5.33
N ALA A 81 2.16 -8.00 -5.38
CA ALA A 81 2.79 -8.53 -6.59
C ALA A 81 1.78 -8.70 -7.73
N PHE A 82 0.56 -9.16 -7.44
CA PHE A 82 -0.53 -9.20 -8.42
C PHE A 82 -0.82 -7.82 -9.03
N GLU A 83 -0.88 -6.77 -8.19
CA GLU A 83 -1.15 -5.40 -8.66
C GLU A 83 -0.01 -4.83 -9.51
N MET A 84 1.22 -5.29 -9.27
CA MET A 84 2.42 -4.82 -9.98
C MET A 84 2.75 -5.65 -11.23
N SER A 85 2.17 -6.84 -11.38
CA SER A 85 2.43 -7.71 -12.53
C SER A 85 1.61 -7.32 -13.75
N PHE A 86 2.23 -7.39 -14.92
CA PHE A 86 1.64 -7.11 -16.22
C PHE A 86 1.33 -8.38 -17.01
N GLU A 87 2.03 -9.48 -16.72
CA GLU A 87 1.86 -10.77 -17.40
C GLU A 87 0.68 -11.55 -16.81
N ALA A 88 -0.20 -12.05 -17.68
CA ALA A 88 -1.42 -12.77 -17.26
C ALA A 88 -1.14 -13.97 -16.37
N LYS A 89 -0.10 -14.77 -16.71
CA LYS A 89 0.30 -15.96 -15.93
C LYS A 89 0.82 -15.60 -14.54
N GLU A 90 1.60 -14.54 -14.44
CA GLU A 90 2.08 -14.06 -13.14
C GLU A 90 0.91 -13.57 -12.27
N ARG A 91 0.00 -12.81 -12.85
CA ARG A 91 -1.21 -12.33 -12.16
C ARG A 91 -2.05 -13.50 -11.65
N GLU A 92 -2.26 -14.53 -12.45
CA GLU A 92 -2.99 -15.72 -12.03
C GLU A 92 -2.30 -16.42 -10.87
N TYR A 93 -0.98 -16.64 -10.95
CA TYR A 93 -0.19 -17.22 -9.87
C TYR A 93 -0.29 -16.42 -8.57
N TYR A 94 -0.10 -15.10 -8.62
CA TYR A 94 -0.17 -14.25 -7.43
C TYR A 94 -1.57 -14.18 -6.84
N GLN A 95 -2.60 -14.21 -7.68
CA GLN A 95 -4.00 -14.27 -7.25
C GLN A 95 -4.28 -15.56 -6.48
N GLN A 96 -3.94 -16.72 -7.05
CA GLN A 96 -4.16 -18.01 -6.41
C GLN A 96 -3.40 -18.12 -5.10
N SER A 97 -2.14 -17.69 -5.10
CA SER A 97 -1.31 -17.67 -3.90
C SER A 97 -1.88 -16.75 -2.81
N MET A 98 -2.33 -15.55 -3.17
CA MET A 98 -2.97 -14.63 -2.23
C MET A 98 -4.19 -15.28 -1.57
N LEU A 99 -5.08 -15.87 -2.37
CA LEU A 99 -6.29 -16.53 -1.84
C LEU A 99 -5.95 -17.71 -0.93
N TYR A 100 -4.95 -18.51 -1.30
CA TYR A 100 -4.44 -19.60 -0.47
C TYR A 100 -3.94 -19.09 0.88
N TYR A 101 -3.09 -18.05 0.92
CA TYR A 101 -2.56 -17.53 2.17
C TYR A 101 -3.62 -16.82 3.03
N VAL A 102 -4.65 -16.25 2.42
CA VAL A 102 -5.84 -15.76 3.15
C VAL A 102 -6.52 -16.91 3.88
N GLN A 103 -6.76 -18.04 3.22
CA GLN A 103 -7.38 -19.23 3.83
C GLN A 103 -6.51 -19.80 4.97
N GLU A 104 -5.21 -19.94 4.74
CA GLU A 104 -4.26 -20.42 5.75
C GLU A 104 -4.22 -19.53 6.99
N THR A 105 -4.25 -18.21 6.81
CA THR A 105 -4.30 -17.25 7.92
C THR A 105 -5.57 -17.44 8.76
N LEU A 106 -6.72 -17.55 8.09
CA LEU A 106 -8.01 -17.68 8.77
C LEU A 106 -8.13 -19.01 9.49
N ALA A 107 -7.73 -20.12 8.86
CA ALA A 107 -7.79 -21.46 9.45
C ALA A 107 -6.96 -21.56 10.75
N ARG A 108 -5.72 -21.03 10.72
CA ARG A 108 -4.85 -21.02 11.91
C ARG A 108 -5.39 -20.08 13.00
N GLY A 109 -5.84 -18.89 12.61
CA GLY A 109 -6.45 -17.95 13.55
C GLY A 109 -7.67 -18.53 14.26
N GLU A 110 -8.57 -19.17 13.51
CA GLU A 110 -9.76 -19.84 14.05
C GLU A 110 -9.40 -21.02 14.95
N ASN A 111 -8.39 -21.82 14.57
CA ASN A 111 -7.88 -22.92 15.39
C ASN A 111 -7.36 -22.41 16.74
N ILE A 112 -6.56 -21.35 16.75
CA ILE A 112 -6.04 -20.74 17.98
C ILE A 112 -7.19 -20.19 18.83
N ILE A 113 -8.15 -19.49 18.25
CA ILE A 113 -9.30 -18.92 18.98
C ILE A 113 -10.14 -20.01 19.63
N LYS A 114 -10.28 -21.17 18.97
CA LYS A 114 -11.06 -22.31 19.48
C LYS A 114 -10.37 -23.05 20.64
N ASN A 115 -9.03 -23.18 20.58
CA ASN A 115 -8.29 -24.10 21.43
C ASN A 115 -7.45 -23.40 22.51
N SER A 116 -7.30 -22.08 22.46
CA SER A 116 -6.48 -21.31 23.41
C SER A 116 -7.01 -19.89 23.60
N ALA A 117 -6.42 -19.15 24.55
CA ALA A 117 -6.67 -17.72 24.72
C ALA A 117 -5.86 -16.93 23.67
N PRO A 118 -6.47 -16.40 22.60
CA PRO A 118 -5.77 -15.71 21.54
C PRO A 118 -5.22 -14.36 22.04
N HIS A 119 -4.01 -14.03 21.64
CA HIS A 119 -3.46 -12.69 21.82
C HIS A 119 -3.79 -11.79 20.59
N GLY A 120 -3.57 -10.47 20.73
CA GLY A 120 -4.00 -9.47 19.75
C GLY A 120 -3.47 -9.69 18.33
N ASN A 121 -2.25 -10.24 18.16
CA ASN A 121 -1.67 -10.50 16.84
C ASN A 121 -2.42 -11.56 16.03
N VAL A 122 -3.13 -12.49 16.66
CA VAL A 122 -3.98 -13.46 15.95
C VAL A 122 -5.11 -12.72 15.23
N TYR A 123 -5.80 -11.84 15.94
CA TYR A 123 -6.88 -11.04 15.36
C TYR A 123 -6.36 -10.04 14.32
N LEU A 124 -5.20 -9.40 14.56
CA LEU A 124 -4.55 -8.53 13.58
C LEU A 124 -4.25 -9.29 12.29
N SER A 125 -3.70 -10.51 12.38
CA SER A 125 -3.41 -11.36 11.23
C SER A 125 -4.66 -11.64 10.40
N MET A 126 -5.76 -12.02 11.06
CA MET A 126 -7.03 -12.30 10.40
C MET A 126 -7.62 -11.04 9.75
N ALA A 127 -7.49 -9.88 10.39
CA ALA A 127 -7.90 -8.60 9.81
C ALA A 127 -7.08 -8.27 8.55
N LEU A 128 -5.76 -8.41 8.58
CA LEU A 128 -4.87 -8.16 7.44
C LEU A 128 -5.17 -9.09 6.25
N ALA A 129 -5.42 -10.37 6.50
CA ALA A 129 -5.80 -11.32 5.45
C ALA A 129 -7.15 -10.92 4.80
N LYS A 130 -8.13 -10.51 5.60
CA LYS A 130 -9.43 -10.03 5.07
C LYS A 130 -9.30 -8.70 4.33
N ILE A 131 -8.39 -7.81 4.71
CA ILE A 131 -8.07 -6.59 3.95
C ILE A 131 -7.57 -6.96 2.56
N ALA A 132 -6.71 -7.96 2.43
CA ALA A 132 -6.27 -8.44 1.12
C ALA A 132 -7.48 -8.91 0.28
N LYS A 133 -8.41 -9.64 0.86
CA LYS A 133 -9.64 -10.09 0.20
C LYS A 133 -10.56 -8.93 -0.19
N VAL A 134 -10.75 -7.94 0.69
CA VAL A 134 -11.54 -6.73 0.41
C VAL A 134 -10.94 -5.96 -0.75
N ARG A 135 -9.63 -5.72 -0.75
CA ARG A 135 -8.95 -5.01 -1.84
C ARG A 135 -9.10 -5.75 -3.17
N TRP A 136 -8.99 -7.07 -3.15
CA TRP A 136 -9.29 -7.92 -4.30
C TRP A 136 -10.74 -7.77 -4.77
N ALA A 137 -11.72 -7.80 -3.87
CA ALA A 137 -13.13 -7.65 -4.18
C ALA A 137 -13.47 -6.26 -4.77
N ILE A 138 -12.83 -5.20 -4.27
CA ILE A 138 -12.95 -3.83 -4.83
C ILE A 138 -12.52 -3.79 -6.29
N MET A 139 -11.40 -4.42 -6.64
CA MET A 139 -10.91 -4.48 -8.02
C MET A 139 -11.87 -5.21 -8.97
N ARG A 140 -12.72 -6.07 -8.43
CA ARG A 140 -13.73 -6.84 -9.17
C ARG A 140 -15.14 -6.23 -9.11
N ASN A 141 -15.31 -5.11 -8.42
CA ASN A 141 -16.61 -4.48 -8.15
C ASN A 141 -17.59 -5.39 -7.38
N GLU A 142 -17.07 -6.28 -6.53
CA GLU A 142 -17.85 -7.21 -5.70
C GLU A 142 -18.29 -6.53 -4.39
N TYR A 143 -19.16 -5.54 -4.47
CA TYR A 143 -19.50 -4.65 -3.35
C TYR A 143 -20.17 -5.35 -2.16
N LEU A 144 -20.93 -6.43 -2.38
CA LEU A 144 -21.50 -7.23 -1.28
C LEU A 144 -20.40 -7.95 -0.48
N THR A 145 -19.40 -8.49 -1.18
CA THR A 145 -18.23 -9.10 -0.54
C THR A 145 -17.46 -8.04 0.26
N VAL A 146 -17.27 -6.85 -0.30
CA VAL A 146 -16.62 -5.73 0.39
C VAL A 146 -17.34 -5.41 1.69
N ALA A 147 -18.66 -5.21 1.67
CA ALA A 147 -19.45 -4.88 2.86
C ALA A 147 -19.34 -5.96 3.95
N LYS A 148 -19.55 -7.23 3.58
CA LYS A 148 -19.49 -8.37 4.52
C LYS A 148 -18.11 -8.51 5.16
N GLU A 149 -17.06 -8.48 4.35
CA GLU A 149 -15.70 -8.68 4.86
C GLU A 149 -15.21 -7.48 5.67
N THR A 150 -15.63 -6.26 5.35
CA THR A 150 -15.28 -5.07 6.13
C THR A 150 -15.85 -5.14 7.56
N SER A 151 -17.09 -5.64 7.73
CA SER A 151 -17.66 -5.89 9.06
C SER A 151 -16.84 -6.90 9.86
N ASN A 152 -16.41 -7.98 9.23
CA ASN A 152 -15.57 -8.99 9.87
C ASN A 152 -14.20 -8.41 10.29
N ILE A 153 -13.59 -7.60 9.42
CA ILE A 153 -12.31 -6.92 9.72
C ILE A 153 -12.46 -6.08 10.98
N TRP A 154 -13.52 -5.27 11.05
CA TRP A 154 -13.76 -4.42 12.19
C TRP A 154 -13.85 -5.19 13.49
N ASN A 155 -14.63 -6.29 13.51
CA ASN A 155 -14.74 -7.16 14.67
C ASN A 155 -13.39 -7.75 15.12
N TYR A 156 -12.50 -8.09 14.19
CA TYR A 156 -11.15 -8.56 14.53
C TYR A 156 -10.28 -7.43 15.07
N LEU A 157 -10.35 -6.23 14.49
CA LEU A 157 -9.54 -5.10 14.95
C LEU A 157 -9.91 -4.63 16.35
N GLU A 158 -11.20 -4.60 16.72
CA GLU A 158 -11.63 -4.28 18.08
C GLU A 158 -11.08 -5.32 19.07
N LYS A 159 -11.20 -6.62 18.76
CA LYS A 159 -10.64 -7.68 19.59
C LYS A 159 -9.09 -7.63 19.67
N ALA A 160 -8.43 -7.19 18.60
CA ALA A 160 -6.99 -7.03 18.60
C ALA A 160 -6.56 -5.86 19.48
N LYS A 161 -7.27 -4.71 19.44
CA LYS A 161 -7.01 -3.52 20.21
C LYS A 161 -7.06 -3.78 21.71
N ASP A 162 -8.05 -4.53 22.18
CA ASP A 162 -8.21 -4.84 23.58
C ASP A 162 -7.07 -5.73 24.15
N LYS A 163 -6.34 -6.44 23.28
CA LYS A 163 -5.37 -7.47 23.67
C LYS A 163 -3.93 -7.15 23.26
N ALA A 164 -3.69 -6.08 22.53
CA ALA A 164 -2.37 -5.77 21.99
C ALA A 164 -1.88 -4.39 22.39
N HIS A 165 -0.65 -4.33 22.92
CA HIS A 165 0.13 -3.09 23.03
C HIS A 165 0.95 -2.91 21.73
N ASN A 166 0.27 -3.01 20.56
CA ASN A 166 0.92 -3.00 19.26
C ASN A 166 0.33 -1.89 18.38
N TYR A 167 1.14 -0.88 18.07
CA TYR A 167 0.73 0.24 17.23
C TYR A 167 0.47 -0.14 15.76
N ASP A 168 0.88 -1.32 15.31
CA ASP A 168 0.59 -1.80 13.95
C ASP A 168 -0.92 -1.96 13.68
N ILE A 169 -1.72 -2.14 14.73
CA ILE A 169 -3.19 -2.23 14.62
C ILE A 169 -3.82 -0.94 14.09
N TYR A 170 -3.21 0.21 14.37
CA TYR A 170 -3.72 1.49 13.91
C TYR A 170 -3.61 1.68 12.39
N PHE A 171 -2.75 0.92 11.71
CA PHE A 171 -2.71 0.94 10.25
C PHE A 171 -4.00 0.44 9.61
N PRO A 172 -4.46 -0.82 9.84
CA PRO A 172 -5.73 -1.29 9.27
C PRO A 172 -6.96 -0.55 9.81
N MET A 173 -6.96 -0.08 11.06
CA MET A 173 -8.04 0.75 11.59
C MET A 173 -8.13 2.08 10.86
N GLY A 174 -6.99 2.76 10.70
CA GLY A 174 -6.89 4.02 9.98
C GLY A 174 -7.29 3.88 8.51
N LEU A 175 -6.89 2.80 7.83
CA LEU A 175 -7.35 2.51 6.47
C LEU A 175 -8.87 2.44 6.37
N LEU A 176 -9.52 1.72 7.27
CA LEU A 176 -10.98 1.57 7.25
C LEU A 176 -11.68 2.91 7.53
N HIS A 177 -11.34 3.60 8.62
CA HIS A 177 -11.95 4.90 8.94
C HIS A 177 -11.76 5.91 7.81
N TYR A 178 -10.56 5.96 7.21
CA TYR A 178 -10.23 6.93 6.18
C TYR A 178 -10.91 6.66 4.85
N HIS A 179 -10.86 5.40 4.37
CA HIS A 179 -11.33 5.07 3.02
C HIS A 179 -12.83 4.81 2.93
N ILE A 180 -13.52 4.44 4.02
CA ILE A 180 -14.98 4.27 4.01
C ILE A 180 -15.67 5.56 3.53
N ASP A 181 -15.18 6.72 3.93
CA ASP A 181 -15.72 8.02 3.48
C ASP A 181 -15.48 8.31 2.00
N HIS A 182 -14.52 7.64 1.36
CA HIS A 182 -14.18 7.82 -0.04
C HIS A 182 -14.79 6.77 -0.97
N LEU A 183 -15.52 5.78 -0.42
CA LEU A 183 -16.17 4.76 -1.25
C LEU A 183 -17.28 5.38 -2.12
N PRO A 184 -17.48 4.89 -3.35
CA PRO A 184 -18.62 5.27 -4.17
C PRO A 184 -19.93 5.09 -3.42
N GLY A 185 -20.95 5.93 -3.73
CA GLY A 185 -22.19 6.03 -2.95
C GLY A 185 -22.84 4.70 -2.58
N VAL A 186 -22.91 3.73 -3.52
CA VAL A 186 -23.52 2.41 -3.27
C VAL A 186 -22.72 1.59 -2.27
N SER A 187 -21.41 1.49 -2.45
CA SER A 187 -20.54 0.77 -1.50
C SER A 187 -20.47 1.46 -0.15
N ARG A 188 -20.55 2.79 -0.09
CA ARG A 188 -20.66 3.55 1.16
C ARG A 188 -21.95 3.25 1.91
N ILE A 189 -23.09 3.17 1.21
CA ILE A 189 -24.39 2.79 1.82
C ILE A 189 -24.32 1.38 2.39
N LEU A 190 -23.81 0.42 1.62
CA LEU A 190 -23.64 -0.96 2.10
C LEU A 190 -22.71 -1.04 3.30
N SER A 191 -21.62 -0.27 3.28
CA SER A 191 -20.67 -0.21 4.41
C SER A 191 -21.30 0.44 5.64
N SER A 192 -22.10 1.51 5.49
CA SER A 192 -22.77 2.19 6.59
C SER A 192 -23.87 1.36 7.27
N MET A 193 -24.46 0.41 6.55
CA MET A 193 -25.44 -0.52 7.13
C MET A 193 -24.82 -1.60 8.04
N VAL A 194 -23.53 -1.86 7.87
CA VAL A 194 -22.84 -3.00 8.50
C VAL A 194 -21.76 -2.52 9.48
N ILE A 195 -21.31 -1.28 9.41
CA ILE A 195 -20.13 -0.77 10.12
C ILE A 195 -20.37 0.65 10.63
N THR A 196 -19.57 1.04 11.63
CA THR A 196 -19.40 2.43 12.07
C THR A 196 -19.16 3.35 10.87
N PRO A 197 -19.81 4.51 10.80
CA PRO A 197 -19.54 5.50 9.76
C PRO A 197 -18.04 5.78 9.64
N GLY A 198 -17.57 6.02 8.43
CA GLY A 198 -16.20 6.47 8.20
C GLY A 198 -15.92 7.74 9.01
N ASP A 199 -14.72 7.85 9.51
CA ASP A 199 -14.23 9.01 10.21
C ASP A 199 -12.84 9.36 9.66
N ARG A 200 -12.83 10.26 8.67
CA ARG A 200 -11.62 10.67 7.96
C ARG A 200 -10.57 11.26 8.90
N THR A 201 -10.98 12.08 9.86
CA THR A 201 -10.06 12.71 10.80
C THR A 201 -9.42 11.69 11.71
N ARG A 202 -10.22 10.80 12.26
CA ARG A 202 -9.74 9.68 13.08
C ARG A 202 -8.86 8.73 12.26
N GLY A 203 -9.26 8.41 11.04
CA GLY A 203 -8.47 7.56 10.15
C GLY A 203 -7.08 8.10 9.89
N LEU A 204 -6.93 9.41 9.64
CA LEU A 204 -5.62 10.06 9.51
C LEU A 204 -4.80 9.96 10.80
N GLN A 205 -5.40 10.25 11.97
CA GLN A 205 -4.71 10.14 13.25
C GLN A 205 -4.22 8.72 13.53
N GLU A 206 -5.03 7.71 13.23
CA GLU A 206 -4.66 6.31 13.38
C GLU A 206 -3.51 5.91 12.43
N LEU A 207 -3.55 6.36 11.16
CA LEU A 207 -2.43 6.19 10.23
C LEU A 207 -1.16 6.89 10.71
N GLU A 208 -1.25 8.09 11.27
CA GLU A 208 -0.12 8.81 11.86
C GLU A 208 0.46 8.06 13.07
N LEU A 209 -0.38 7.49 13.95
CA LEU A 209 0.06 6.65 15.08
C LEU A 209 0.83 5.42 14.60
N ALA A 210 0.32 4.71 13.59
CA ALA A 210 1.02 3.57 12.99
C ALA A 210 2.33 3.98 12.31
N ALA A 211 2.34 5.12 11.61
CA ALA A 211 3.51 5.64 10.92
C ALA A 211 4.63 6.11 11.88
N GLN A 212 4.28 6.53 13.08
CA GLN A 212 5.24 6.98 14.11
C GLN A 212 5.73 5.83 14.98
N ASN A 213 4.82 5.00 15.48
CA ASN A 213 5.07 4.05 16.56
C ASN A 213 4.94 2.58 16.12
N GLY A 214 4.43 2.29 14.91
CA GLY A 214 4.33 0.93 14.39
C GLY A 214 5.69 0.27 14.24
N ASP A 215 5.67 -1.05 14.24
CA ASP A 215 6.88 -1.86 14.09
C ASP A 215 6.96 -2.55 12.72
N LEU A 216 5.98 -3.37 12.38
CA LEU A 216 5.93 -4.09 11.11
C LEU A 216 5.30 -3.25 10.00
N LEU A 217 4.28 -2.46 10.32
CA LEU A 217 3.46 -1.72 9.34
C LEU A 217 3.81 -0.22 9.27
N LYS A 218 4.82 0.24 9.99
CA LYS A 218 5.25 1.64 10.04
C LYS A 218 5.44 2.26 8.65
N ASP A 219 6.26 1.66 7.79
CA ASP A 219 6.55 2.22 6.47
C ASP A 219 5.39 2.01 5.49
N VAL A 220 4.56 1.01 5.71
CA VAL A 220 3.29 0.82 4.96
C VAL A 220 2.31 1.95 5.30
N ALA A 221 2.16 2.30 6.58
CA ALA A 221 1.34 3.42 7.02
C ALA A 221 1.88 4.77 6.49
N ARG A 222 3.21 4.95 6.46
CA ARG A 222 3.85 6.14 5.87
C ARG A 222 3.57 6.26 4.37
N ALA A 223 3.61 5.15 3.64
CA ALA A 223 3.27 5.14 2.22
C ALA A 223 1.79 5.51 1.98
N GLU A 224 0.90 5.05 2.83
CA GLU A 224 -0.52 5.43 2.79
C GLU A 224 -0.74 6.92 3.11
N LEU A 225 -0.06 7.45 4.12
CA LEU A 225 -0.10 8.88 4.43
C LEU A 225 0.39 9.76 3.28
N VAL A 226 1.40 9.33 2.52
CA VAL A 226 1.81 10.04 1.29
C VAL A 226 0.65 10.12 0.31
N ALA A 227 -0.06 9.01 0.08
CA ALA A 227 -1.21 8.99 -0.82
C ALA A 227 -2.36 9.85 -0.29
N ALA A 228 -2.67 9.75 1.00
CA ALA A 228 -3.71 10.52 1.66
C ALA A 228 -3.43 12.03 1.54
N TYR A 229 -2.28 12.50 2.02
CA TYR A 229 -1.93 13.91 2.01
C TYR A 229 -1.83 14.50 0.61
N ALA A 230 -1.20 13.80 -0.34
CA ALA A 230 -0.98 14.33 -1.68
C ALA A 230 -2.26 14.34 -2.53
N ASN A 231 -3.07 13.27 -2.48
CA ASN A 231 -4.16 13.11 -3.43
C ASN A 231 -5.53 13.55 -2.89
N PHE A 232 -5.78 13.33 -1.59
CA PHE A 232 -7.10 13.53 -1.00
C PHE A 232 -7.17 14.77 -0.10
N GLU A 233 -6.18 14.96 0.78
CA GLU A 233 -6.13 16.08 1.71
C GLU A 233 -5.66 17.39 1.08
N LYS A 234 -5.04 17.32 -0.10
CA LYS A 234 -4.41 18.48 -0.75
C LYS A 234 -3.36 19.17 0.14
N GLN A 235 -2.61 18.36 0.87
CA GLN A 235 -1.54 18.79 1.76
C GLN A 235 -0.16 18.24 1.30
N PRO A 236 0.30 18.57 0.07
CA PRO A 236 1.54 18.01 -0.47
C PRO A 236 2.77 18.34 0.39
N ALA A 237 2.74 19.45 1.13
CA ALA A 237 3.82 19.82 2.05
C ALA A 237 4.02 18.79 3.18
N LYS A 238 2.95 18.17 3.69
CA LYS A 238 3.05 17.08 4.68
C LYS A 238 3.55 15.78 4.05
N ALA A 239 3.20 15.51 2.80
CA ALA A 239 3.63 14.30 2.10
C ALA A 239 5.11 14.33 1.72
N LEU A 240 5.68 15.51 1.44
CA LEU A 240 7.04 15.67 0.91
C LEU A 240 8.14 15.02 1.77
N PRO A 241 8.27 15.30 3.08
CA PRO A 241 9.31 14.68 3.89
C PRO A 241 9.17 13.17 3.95
N ILE A 242 7.94 12.66 4.05
CA ILE A 242 7.68 11.22 4.14
C ILE A 242 8.10 10.50 2.85
N VAL A 243 7.71 11.02 1.69
CA VAL A 243 8.06 10.39 0.41
C VAL A 243 9.55 10.47 0.09
N ARG A 244 10.25 11.53 0.51
CA ARG A 244 11.71 11.61 0.39
C ARG A 244 12.41 10.50 1.18
N GLU A 245 12.01 10.29 2.42
CA GLU A 245 12.57 9.22 3.25
C GLU A 245 12.26 7.84 2.68
N LEU A 246 11.00 7.59 2.26
CA LEU A 246 10.60 6.31 1.66
C LEU A 246 11.36 6.03 0.35
N LYS A 247 11.53 7.04 -0.52
CA LYS A 247 12.35 6.90 -1.74
C LYS A 247 13.81 6.57 -1.41
N GLY A 248 14.38 7.20 -0.37
CA GLY A 248 15.73 6.90 0.09
C GLY A 248 15.87 5.48 0.66
N LYS A 249 14.92 5.05 1.47
CA LYS A 249 14.91 3.71 2.08
C LYS A 249 14.62 2.59 1.06
N PHE A 250 13.74 2.84 0.08
CA PHE A 250 13.28 1.87 -0.91
C PHE A 250 13.53 2.36 -2.34
N PRO A 251 14.80 2.44 -2.76
CA PRO A 251 15.18 3.10 -4.02
C PRO A 251 14.69 2.39 -5.28
N ARG A 252 14.38 1.08 -5.20
CA ARG A 252 13.79 0.34 -6.33
C ARG A 252 12.29 0.63 -6.52
N ASN A 253 11.62 1.16 -5.48
CA ASN A 253 10.19 1.43 -5.57
C ASN A 253 9.90 2.69 -6.40
N PHE A 254 9.66 2.48 -7.68
CA PHE A 254 9.34 3.56 -8.60
C PHE A 254 8.10 4.38 -8.17
N ASN A 255 7.16 3.80 -7.39
CA ASN A 255 5.98 4.53 -6.94
C ASN A 255 6.36 5.74 -6.09
N PHE A 256 7.40 5.62 -5.25
CA PHE A 256 7.88 6.75 -4.45
C PHE A 256 8.57 7.82 -5.31
N ALA A 257 9.30 7.44 -6.36
CA ALA A 257 9.89 8.40 -7.30
C ALA A 257 8.79 9.16 -8.07
N PHE A 258 7.77 8.47 -8.59
CA PHE A 258 6.62 9.09 -9.25
C PHE A 258 5.81 9.99 -8.31
N SER A 259 5.59 9.57 -7.07
CA SER A 259 4.90 10.37 -6.06
C SER A 259 5.70 11.62 -5.70
N LEU A 260 7.01 11.49 -5.53
CA LEU A 260 7.89 12.64 -5.25
C LEU A 260 7.84 13.67 -6.37
N ALA A 261 7.96 13.25 -7.65
CA ALA A 261 7.89 14.16 -8.78
C ALA A 261 6.54 14.91 -8.83
N ASN A 262 5.43 14.21 -8.55
CA ASN A 262 4.10 14.82 -8.50
C ASN A 262 3.96 15.83 -7.35
N ILE A 263 4.41 15.47 -6.15
CA ILE A 263 4.35 16.32 -4.96
C ILE A 263 5.21 17.58 -5.14
N LEU A 264 6.42 17.44 -5.69
CA LEU A 264 7.28 18.57 -6.01
C LEU A 264 6.65 19.50 -7.04
N SER A 265 5.96 18.95 -8.06
CA SER A 265 5.19 19.72 -9.04
C SER A 265 4.07 20.52 -8.38
N ASP A 266 3.33 19.91 -7.45
CA ASP A 266 2.22 20.56 -6.73
C ASP A 266 2.70 21.67 -5.77
N LEU A 267 3.94 21.55 -5.28
CA LEU A 267 4.60 22.57 -4.46
C LEU A 267 5.38 23.61 -5.29
N HIS A 268 5.28 23.55 -6.62
CA HIS A 268 6.01 24.43 -7.54
C HIS A 268 7.55 24.33 -7.47
N TYR A 269 8.09 23.23 -6.92
CA TYR A 269 9.54 22.94 -6.91
C TYR A 269 9.95 22.29 -8.22
N TYR A 270 9.81 23.05 -9.31
CA TYR A 270 9.90 22.53 -10.69
C TYR A 270 11.26 21.94 -11.04
N GLU A 271 12.37 22.57 -10.64
CA GLU A 271 13.70 22.07 -10.94
C GLU A 271 13.95 20.70 -10.30
N GLU A 272 13.53 20.54 -9.05
CA GLU A 272 13.60 19.23 -8.38
C GLU A 272 12.65 18.21 -9.03
N ALA A 273 11.44 18.61 -9.40
CA ALA A 273 10.49 17.74 -10.09
C ALA A 273 11.05 17.23 -11.42
N PHE A 274 11.66 18.10 -12.22
CA PHE A 274 12.33 17.70 -13.45
C PHE A 274 13.56 16.82 -13.19
N ALA A 275 14.34 17.07 -12.14
CA ALA A 275 15.47 16.22 -11.80
C ALA A 275 15.01 14.79 -11.48
N VAL A 276 13.95 14.64 -10.67
CA VAL A 276 13.36 13.32 -10.38
C VAL A 276 12.77 12.68 -11.63
N ALA A 277 12.09 13.45 -12.50
CA ALA A 277 11.54 12.94 -13.75
C ALA A 277 12.66 12.44 -14.70
N ARG A 278 13.80 13.14 -14.81
CA ARG A 278 14.97 12.68 -15.58
C ARG A 278 15.58 11.38 -14.99
N GLU A 279 15.62 11.25 -13.67
CA GLU A 279 16.05 10.00 -13.02
C GLU A 279 15.13 8.83 -13.39
N ILE A 280 13.80 9.05 -13.35
CA ILE A 280 12.80 8.04 -13.76
C ILE A 280 13.00 7.65 -15.22
N GLU A 281 13.16 8.63 -16.13
CA GLU A 281 13.37 8.40 -17.55
C GLU A 281 14.63 7.56 -17.81
N LYS A 282 15.76 7.94 -17.20
CA LYS A 282 17.01 7.19 -17.28
C LYS A 282 16.86 5.75 -16.84
N ASN A 283 16.13 5.51 -15.73
CA ASN A 283 15.88 4.18 -15.22
C ASN A 283 15.00 3.37 -16.18
N ILE A 284 13.96 3.97 -16.77
CA ILE A 284 13.12 3.32 -17.79
C ILE A 284 13.93 2.97 -19.04
N GLN A 285 14.80 3.87 -19.51
CA GLN A 285 15.67 3.63 -20.67
C GLN A 285 16.69 2.52 -20.43
N SER A 286 17.22 2.42 -19.21
CA SER A 286 18.16 1.36 -18.82
C SER A 286 17.51 -0.02 -18.77
N GLY A 287 16.19 -0.10 -18.66
CA GLY A 287 15.43 -1.36 -18.50
C GLY A 287 15.77 -2.15 -17.24
N LYS A 288 16.45 -1.50 -16.26
CA LYS A 288 16.84 -2.15 -15.01
C LYS A 288 15.61 -2.43 -14.16
N ASP A 289 15.35 -3.70 -13.89
CA ASP A 289 14.25 -4.12 -13.02
C ASP A 289 14.22 -3.34 -11.68
N PRO A 290 13.06 -2.80 -11.24
CA PRO A 290 11.70 -2.98 -11.78
C PRO A 290 11.29 -1.93 -12.84
N TYR A 291 12.19 -1.10 -13.32
CA TYR A 291 11.90 -0.11 -14.35
C TYR A 291 11.86 -0.76 -15.74
N GLY A 292 10.86 -0.39 -16.55
CA GLY A 292 10.71 -0.94 -17.88
C GLY A 292 9.78 -0.09 -18.77
N PRO A 293 9.61 -0.52 -20.05
CA PRO A 293 8.79 0.22 -21.02
C PRO A 293 7.34 0.47 -20.58
N HIS A 294 6.79 -0.39 -19.74
CA HIS A 294 5.44 -0.29 -19.18
C HIS A 294 5.23 0.98 -18.32
N LEU A 295 6.30 1.61 -17.86
CA LEU A 295 6.22 2.85 -17.07
C LEU A 295 6.28 4.13 -17.94
N LYS A 296 6.49 4.03 -19.27
CA LYS A 296 6.60 5.20 -20.16
C LYS A 296 5.38 6.10 -20.11
N SER A 297 4.19 5.53 -20.20
CA SER A 297 2.95 6.30 -20.12
C SER A 297 2.78 7.06 -18.83
N ARG A 298 3.17 6.42 -17.72
CA ARG A 298 3.17 7.06 -16.40
C ARG A 298 4.21 8.18 -16.31
N TYR A 299 5.37 7.99 -16.90
CA TYR A 299 6.38 9.05 -17.02
C TYR A 299 5.86 10.25 -17.82
N TYR A 300 5.23 10.00 -18.97
CA TYR A 300 4.63 11.06 -19.78
C TYR A 300 3.55 11.83 -19.01
N LEU A 301 2.72 11.14 -18.24
CA LEU A 301 1.72 11.80 -17.40
C LEU A 301 2.37 12.71 -16.34
N VAL A 302 3.48 12.30 -15.72
CA VAL A 302 4.23 13.13 -14.76
C VAL A 302 4.80 14.37 -15.45
N MET A 303 5.43 14.22 -16.63
CA MET A 303 5.91 15.35 -17.41
C MET A 303 4.77 16.32 -17.76
N GLY A 304 3.64 15.79 -18.22
CA GLY A 304 2.43 16.57 -18.46
C GLY A 304 1.94 17.30 -17.21
N ARG A 305 2.03 16.69 -16.02
CA ARG A 305 1.69 17.36 -14.76
C ARG A 305 2.63 18.52 -14.43
N ILE A 306 3.94 18.34 -14.57
CA ILE A 306 4.93 19.40 -14.30
C ILE A 306 4.70 20.59 -15.24
N PHE A 307 4.52 20.34 -16.54
CA PHE A 307 4.24 21.42 -17.51
C PHE A 307 2.88 22.08 -17.26
N PHE A 308 1.86 21.33 -16.87
CA PHE A 308 0.56 21.87 -16.51
C PHE A 308 0.66 22.84 -15.32
N SER A 309 1.37 22.45 -14.27
CA SER A 309 1.58 23.30 -13.09
C SER A 309 2.37 24.58 -13.41
N ARG A 310 3.17 24.56 -14.48
CA ARG A 310 3.85 25.73 -15.03
C ARG A 310 3.02 26.55 -16.01
N MET A 311 1.77 26.12 -16.29
CA MET A 311 0.89 26.69 -17.33
C MET A 311 1.47 26.60 -18.76
N GLU A 312 2.41 25.68 -19.01
CA GLU A 312 2.96 25.37 -20.32
C GLU A 312 2.02 24.37 -21.06
N TYR A 313 0.82 24.83 -21.40
CA TYR A 313 -0.28 23.96 -21.88
C TYR A 313 0.05 23.23 -23.17
N ALA A 314 0.76 23.84 -24.11
CA ALA A 314 1.17 23.18 -25.35
C ALA A 314 2.01 21.92 -25.09
N LYS A 315 3.00 21.99 -24.20
CA LYS A 315 3.78 20.82 -23.78
C LYS A 315 2.95 19.82 -23.00
N THR A 316 2.01 20.30 -22.17
CA THR A 316 1.08 19.42 -21.46
C THR A 316 0.27 18.58 -22.42
N VAL A 317 -0.30 19.19 -23.47
CA VAL A 317 -1.06 18.49 -24.53
C VAL A 317 -0.19 17.43 -25.19
N GLU A 318 1.04 17.77 -25.61
CA GLU A 318 1.99 16.82 -26.20
C GLU A 318 2.20 15.58 -25.32
N TYR A 319 2.48 15.78 -24.03
CA TYR A 319 2.71 14.67 -23.09
C TYR A 319 1.45 13.88 -22.75
N CYS A 320 0.27 14.53 -22.71
CA CYS A 320 -1.00 13.82 -22.57
C CYS A 320 -1.29 12.96 -23.80
N GLN A 321 -1.04 13.43 -25.02
CA GLN A 321 -1.17 12.63 -26.23
C GLN A 321 -0.24 11.43 -26.24
N LYS A 322 1.03 11.60 -25.85
CA LYS A 322 1.98 10.46 -25.64
C LYS A 322 1.47 9.47 -24.59
N THR A 323 0.80 9.95 -23.56
CA THR A 323 0.18 9.08 -22.55
C THR A 323 -0.98 8.29 -23.13
N LEU A 324 -1.82 8.92 -23.96
CA LEU A 324 -3.01 8.32 -24.55
C LEU A 324 -2.69 7.34 -25.69
N SER A 325 -1.52 7.42 -26.31
CA SER A 325 -1.08 6.46 -27.34
C SER A 325 -0.89 5.04 -26.79
N ASP A 326 -0.73 4.88 -25.47
CA ASP A 326 -0.67 3.58 -24.82
C ASP A 326 -2.08 3.09 -24.48
N THR A 327 -2.56 2.12 -25.22
CA THR A 327 -3.90 1.51 -25.03
C THR A 327 -3.93 0.35 -24.05
N SER A 328 -2.80 0.00 -23.44
CA SER A 328 -2.70 -1.09 -22.45
C SER A 328 -3.73 -0.93 -21.32
N PRO A 329 -4.49 -1.97 -20.98
CA PRO A 329 -5.45 -1.93 -19.88
C PRO A 329 -4.78 -1.61 -18.53
N TYR A 330 -3.51 -1.95 -18.37
CA TYR A 330 -2.75 -1.68 -17.13
C TYR A 330 -2.51 -0.18 -16.89
N ASN A 331 -2.48 0.62 -17.97
CA ASN A 331 -2.34 2.06 -17.91
C ASN A 331 -3.67 2.83 -17.97
N ALA A 332 -4.82 2.16 -17.76
CA ALA A 332 -6.13 2.78 -17.78
C ALA A 332 -6.23 4.01 -16.87
N ARG A 333 -5.80 3.89 -15.60
CA ARG A 333 -5.81 5.03 -14.66
C ARG A 333 -4.93 6.20 -15.10
N VAL A 334 -3.83 5.91 -15.77
CA VAL A 334 -2.89 6.92 -16.32
C VAL A 334 -3.55 7.67 -17.46
N ARG A 335 -4.24 6.96 -18.38
CA ARG A 335 -5.01 7.57 -19.47
C ARG A 335 -6.18 8.42 -18.97
N ALA A 336 -6.91 7.94 -17.96
CA ALA A 336 -8.00 8.71 -17.36
C ALA A 336 -7.52 10.08 -16.86
N TRP A 337 -6.36 10.14 -16.20
CA TRP A 337 -5.76 11.41 -15.77
C TRP A 337 -5.29 12.28 -16.94
N ALA A 338 -4.80 11.69 -18.05
CA ALA A 338 -4.44 12.47 -19.24
C ALA A 338 -5.68 13.17 -19.84
N PHE A 339 -6.81 12.47 -19.95
CA PHE A 339 -8.07 13.07 -20.39
C PHE A 339 -8.55 14.19 -19.44
N VAL A 340 -8.53 13.94 -18.11
CA VAL A 340 -8.90 15.01 -17.15
C VAL A 340 -8.03 16.24 -17.35
N ARG A 341 -6.75 16.10 -17.58
CA ARG A 341 -5.83 17.22 -17.75
C ARG A 341 -6.07 17.96 -19.06
N LEU A 342 -6.37 17.26 -20.15
CA LEU A 342 -6.80 17.89 -21.40
C LEU A 342 -8.09 18.69 -21.20
N GLY A 343 -9.09 18.13 -20.53
CA GLY A 343 -10.32 18.84 -20.20
C GLY A 343 -10.07 20.10 -19.37
N MET A 344 -9.16 20.04 -18.39
CA MET A 344 -8.78 21.22 -17.59
C MET A 344 -8.12 22.30 -18.46
N ILE A 345 -7.36 21.93 -19.51
CA ILE A 345 -6.77 22.89 -20.46
C ILE A 345 -7.85 23.54 -21.32
N HIS A 346 -8.80 22.75 -21.84
CA HIS A 346 -9.92 23.29 -22.63
C HIS A 346 -10.78 24.24 -21.80
N ASP A 347 -11.09 23.90 -20.53
CA ASP A 347 -11.77 24.83 -19.63
C ASP A 347 -10.97 26.13 -19.43
N ALA A 348 -9.64 26.06 -19.28
CA ALA A 348 -8.78 27.23 -19.15
C ALA A 348 -8.81 28.13 -20.39
N TYR A 349 -9.03 27.57 -21.60
CA TYR A 349 -9.23 28.28 -22.83
C TYR A 349 -10.70 28.66 -23.11
N LYS A 350 -11.62 28.34 -22.19
CA LYS A 350 -13.07 28.53 -22.31
C LYS A 350 -13.73 27.71 -23.46
N GLU A 351 -13.13 26.60 -23.78
CA GLU A 351 -13.56 25.62 -24.78
C GLU A 351 -14.38 24.51 -24.10
N ARG A 352 -15.58 24.86 -23.61
CA ARG A 352 -16.37 23.99 -22.71
C ARG A 352 -16.77 22.66 -23.33
N GLU A 353 -17.20 22.64 -24.59
CA GLU A 353 -17.63 21.40 -25.26
C GLU A 353 -16.49 20.38 -25.34
N GLN A 354 -15.27 20.81 -25.70
CA GLN A 354 -14.09 19.98 -25.75
C GLN A 354 -13.66 19.52 -24.35
N ALA A 355 -13.82 20.39 -23.35
CA ALA A 355 -13.55 20.03 -21.96
C ALA A 355 -14.48 18.89 -21.50
N GLU A 356 -15.77 19.00 -21.76
CA GLU A 356 -16.79 17.98 -21.42
C GLU A 356 -16.52 16.66 -22.13
N GLU A 357 -16.14 16.69 -23.40
CA GLU A 357 -15.74 15.49 -24.15
C GLU A 357 -14.56 14.78 -23.47
N CYS A 358 -13.52 15.55 -23.13
CA CYS A 358 -12.36 14.99 -22.41
C CYS A 358 -12.74 14.38 -21.06
N TYR A 359 -13.58 15.04 -20.26
CA TYR A 359 -14.02 14.50 -18.97
C TYR A 359 -14.89 13.25 -19.15
N ASN A 360 -15.76 13.21 -20.15
CA ASN A 360 -16.54 12.02 -20.46
C ASN A 360 -15.63 10.86 -20.91
N ASN A 361 -14.62 11.13 -21.73
CA ASN A 361 -13.62 10.13 -22.10
C ASN A 361 -12.88 9.58 -20.86
N ALA A 362 -12.55 10.44 -19.89
CA ALA A 362 -11.96 9.98 -18.62
C ALA A 362 -12.88 9.02 -17.84
N LEU A 363 -14.21 9.25 -17.88
CA LEU A 363 -15.18 8.37 -17.23
C LEU A 363 -15.33 7.03 -17.94
N MET A 364 -15.13 6.98 -19.26
CA MET A 364 -15.24 5.77 -20.06
C MET A 364 -14.00 4.89 -20.02
N VAL A 365 -12.86 5.38 -19.52
CA VAL A 365 -11.66 4.56 -19.38
C VAL A 365 -11.91 3.44 -18.39
N GLY A 366 -11.72 2.19 -18.81
CA GLY A 366 -11.87 1.01 -17.98
C GLY A 366 -10.96 1.00 -16.74
N GLY A 367 -11.19 0.04 -15.84
CA GLY A 367 -10.37 -0.14 -14.62
C GLY A 367 -11.02 0.38 -13.33
N GLY A 368 -12.31 0.67 -13.37
CA GLY A 368 -13.13 1.03 -12.21
C GLY A 368 -13.03 2.50 -11.81
N GLU A 369 -13.73 2.84 -10.75
CA GLU A 369 -13.78 4.19 -10.21
C GLU A 369 -12.45 4.54 -9.50
N GLY A 370 -11.93 5.73 -9.76
CA GLY A 370 -10.72 6.25 -9.16
C GLY A 370 -10.71 7.78 -9.08
N ALA A 371 -9.63 8.33 -8.57
CA ALA A 371 -9.50 9.78 -8.38
C ALA A 371 -9.67 10.59 -9.69
N ALA A 372 -9.29 10.03 -10.84
CA ALA A 372 -9.49 10.69 -12.13
C ALA A 372 -10.97 10.82 -12.48
N GLN A 373 -11.78 9.76 -12.28
CA GLN A 373 -13.21 9.76 -12.51
C GLN A 373 -13.93 10.74 -11.56
N VAL A 374 -13.51 10.78 -10.30
CA VAL A 374 -14.03 11.76 -9.32
C VAL A 374 -13.73 13.20 -9.78
N ALA A 375 -12.51 13.46 -10.24
CA ALA A 375 -12.12 14.77 -10.77
C ALA A 375 -12.91 15.12 -12.03
N ALA A 376 -13.08 14.18 -12.96
CA ALA A 376 -13.87 14.37 -14.18
C ALA A 376 -15.31 14.77 -13.85
N ARG A 377 -16.00 14.05 -12.96
CA ARG A 377 -17.37 14.41 -12.53
C ARG A 377 -17.44 15.79 -11.86
N LYS A 378 -16.43 16.14 -11.07
CA LYS A 378 -16.35 17.48 -10.46
C LYS A 378 -16.32 18.54 -11.56
N TYR A 379 -15.46 18.39 -12.55
CA TYR A 379 -15.28 19.38 -13.60
C TYR A 379 -16.39 19.37 -14.66
N LEU A 380 -17.12 18.26 -14.82
CA LEU A 380 -18.38 18.27 -15.59
C LEU A 380 -19.45 19.14 -14.92
N LYS A 381 -19.51 19.15 -13.57
CA LYS A 381 -20.47 19.99 -12.82
C LYS A 381 -20.04 21.45 -12.70
N SER A 382 -18.73 21.68 -12.57
CA SER A 382 -18.14 23.00 -12.36
C SER A 382 -16.84 23.08 -13.14
N PRO A 383 -16.76 23.89 -14.21
CA PRO A 383 -15.55 24.00 -15.04
C PRO A 383 -14.30 24.22 -14.21
N TYR A 384 -13.18 23.70 -14.70
CA TYR A 384 -11.89 23.99 -14.07
C TYR A 384 -11.54 25.47 -14.25
N VAL A 385 -11.13 26.11 -13.18
CA VAL A 385 -10.59 27.47 -13.19
C VAL A 385 -9.11 27.39 -12.81
N PRO A 386 -8.20 27.88 -13.66
CA PRO A 386 -6.79 27.96 -13.31
C PRO A 386 -6.57 28.79 -12.04
N GLU A 387 -5.70 28.31 -11.16
CA GLU A 387 -5.24 29.13 -10.03
C GLU A 387 -4.45 30.31 -10.62
N SER A 388 -4.70 31.54 -10.11
CA SER A 388 -3.90 32.70 -10.48
C SER A 388 -2.44 32.41 -10.13
N LYS A 389 -1.51 32.80 -11.03
CA LYS A 389 -0.07 32.72 -10.73
C LYS A 389 0.21 33.36 -9.38
N PRO A 390 0.96 32.66 -8.46
CA PRO A 390 1.40 33.29 -7.21
C PRO A 390 2.28 34.50 -7.46
#